data_9bf395ecafdee4fb58da1e0cf821f323
#
_entry.id   9bf395ecafdee4fb58da1e0cf821f323
#
_cell.length_a   1.000
_cell.length_b   1.000
_cell.length_c   1.000
_cell.angle_alpha   90.00
_cell.angle_beta   90.00
_cell.angle_gamma   90.00
#
_symmetry.space_group_name_H-M   'P 1'
#
loop_
_entity.id
_entity.type
_entity.pdbx_description
1 polymer ?
#
loop_
_entity_poly.entity_id
_entity_poly.type
_entity_poly.pdbx_seq_one_letter_code
_entity_poly.pdbx_strand_id
1 'polypeptide(L)'
;MVRWKFSRVVLAAFLVLTSPGLSVAETLRDTLRSAYQNSGLLAQNRALLRAVDEDVAGATAALKPILSWSSQYAISGASVIDPHSVSASLRADWLLYDAGRSKLTVDALKETVLATRQSLVGIEQNILMRAVNAHMNYRRAMEFSALRYANVELIAQELRAAQDRFEVGEITRTDVALAEARLASARAGLASAEGDLHRSVAEFWAAVGRNPGNIEAPKSVPALPSSVGIAIAVARSQHPNLKQMQHVIAAAEINLKKAQMSDHLKVSASAGLSISDGGSGLSESFTVTFGAPIYSGGAIASATRGLSARRDAARAQLHVTQHGIDQTVRNAFVLLDVARASGAATDRQIKAANVAFRGVREEASLGARTTLDVLNAEQELLDARASSISVSIDEQIAAYTLIASMGQLTATSLKLGVKTYDPTQYYNMVKTGPTAKSPEGRALVRILKDLSGN
;
A
#
# COMPACT_ATOMS: atom_id res chain seq x y z
N MET A 1 65.95 16.86 -45.84
CA MET A 1 66.10 15.79 -44.84
C MET A 1 64.93 15.87 -43.87
N VAL A 2 63.89 15.14 -44.08
CA VAL A 2 62.68 15.11 -43.18
C VAL A 2 62.58 13.71 -42.65
N ARG A 3 62.77 13.56 -41.33
CA ARG A 3 62.65 12.27 -40.64
C ARG A 3 61.21 12.06 -40.24
N TRP A 4 60.51 11.05 -40.82
CA TRP A 4 59.18 10.59 -40.46
C TRP A 4 59.25 9.63 -39.25
N LYS A 5 58.61 10.03 -38.16
CA LYS A 5 58.44 9.15 -37.01
C LYS A 5 57.11 8.39 -37.15
N PHE A 6 57.17 7.08 -37.30
CA PHE A 6 56.06 6.16 -37.22
C PHE A 6 55.55 6.13 -35.78
N SER A 7 54.31 6.55 -35.55
CA SER A 7 53.60 6.39 -34.30
C SER A 7 52.85 5.06 -34.30
N ARG A 8 53.18 4.17 -33.37
CA ARG A 8 52.53 2.86 -33.18
C ARG A 8 51.14 3.10 -32.58
N VAL A 9 50.11 2.88 -33.34
CA VAL A 9 48.73 2.79 -32.85
C VAL A 9 48.58 1.45 -32.14
N VAL A 10 48.46 1.46 -30.82
CA VAL A 10 48.10 0.31 -30.00
C VAL A 10 46.58 0.16 -30.05
N LEU A 11 46.13 -0.84 -30.78
CA LEU A 11 44.71 -1.26 -30.86
C LEU A 11 44.38 -1.97 -29.55
N ALA A 12 43.86 -1.26 -28.55
CA ALA A 12 43.28 -1.87 -27.34
C ALA A 12 41.92 -2.48 -27.69
N ALA A 13 41.90 -3.78 -27.90
CA ALA A 13 40.64 -4.55 -28.03
C ALA A 13 39.95 -4.52 -26.67
N PHE A 14 38.85 -3.74 -26.55
CA PHE A 14 37.91 -3.76 -25.43
C PHE A 14 37.13 -5.07 -25.50
N LEU A 15 37.61 -6.11 -24.82
CA LEU A 15 36.86 -7.33 -24.56
C LEU A 15 35.76 -6.95 -23.53
N VAL A 16 34.57 -6.60 -24.03
CA VAL A 16 33.38 -6.49 -23.20
C VAL A 16 33.08 -7.92 -22.74
N LEU A 17 33.53 -8.26 -21.55
CA LEU A 17 33.07 -9.42 -20.79
C LEU A 17 31.57 -9.20 -20.49
N THR A 18 30.70 -9.62 -21.41
CA THR A 18 29.32 -9.92 -21.09
C THR A 18 29.34 -11.13 -20.15
N SER A 19 29.51 -10.90 -18.86
CA SER A 19 29.18 -11.91 -17.86
C SER A 19 27.73 -12.32 -18.12
N PRO A 20 27.44 -13.61 -18.39
CA PRO A 20 26.08 -14.08 -18.35
C PRO A 20 25.60 -13.78 -16.94
N GLY A 21 24.72 -12.82 -16.78
CA GLY A 21 24.06 -12.57 -15.52
C GLY A 21 23.48 -13.89 -15.08
N LEU A 22 24.03 -14.49 -14.02
CA LEU A 22 23.42 -15.61 -13.35
C LEU A 22 21.98 -15.17 -13.09
N SER A 23 21.05 -15.74 -13.84
CA SER A 23 19.62 -15.52 -13.64
C SER A 23 19.31 -16.09 -12.25
N VAL A 24 19.56 -15.29 -11.23
CA VAL A 24 19.19 -15.62 -9.86
C VAL A 24 17.68 -15.71 -9.87
N ALA A 25 17.15 -16.88 -9.55
CA ALA A 25 15.72 -17.09 -9.46
C ALA A 25 15.11 -16.06 -8.51
N GLU A 26 14.05 -15.38 -8.97
CA GLU A 26 13.39 -14.32 -8.23
C GLU A 26 12.59 -14.89 -7.07
N THR A 27 12.95 -14.51 -5.86
CA THR A 27 12.22 -14.92 -4.65
C THR A 27 11.05 -13.97 -4.37
N LEU A 28 10.04 -14.45 -3.62
CA LEU A 28 8.97 -13.59 -3.12
C LEU A 28 9.51 -12.37 -2.35
N ARG A 29 10.62 -12.54 -1.63
CA ARG A 29 11.28 -11.44 -0.90
C ARG A 29 11.76 -10.32 -1.84
N ASP A 30 12.29 -10.66 -3.02
CA ASP A 30 12.75 -9.69 -4.01
C ASP A 30 11.57 -8.97 -4.65
N THR A 31 10.48 -9.69 -4.91
CA THR A 31 9.20 -9.09 -5.37
C THR A 31 8.67 -8.08 -4.35
N LEU A 32 8.61 -8.45 -3.06
CA LEU A 32 8.13 -7.55 -1.99
C LEU A 32 9.04 -6.33 -1.82
N ARG A 33 10.37 -6.51 -1.95
CA ARG A 33 11.33 -5.40 -1.93
C ARG A 33 11.07 -4.42 -3.08
N SER A 34 10.90 -4.93 -4.29
CA SER A 34 10.62 -4.11 -5.48
C SER A 34 9.28 -3.38 -5.34
N ALA A 35 8.23 -4.05 -4.90
CA ALA A 35 6.92 -3.44 -4.67
C ALA A 35 6.97 -2.31 -3.65
N TYR A 36 7.70 -2.48 -2.54
CA TYR A 36 7.89 -1.44 -1.53
C TYR A 36 8.65 -0.22 -2.08
N GLN A 37 9.68 -0.44 -2.90
CA GLN A 37 10.52 0.62 -3.45
C GLN A 37 9.82 1.39 -4.57
N ASN A 38 9.07 0.70 -5.43
CA ASN A 38 8.46 1.27 -6.63
C ASN A 38 7.02 1.76 -6.42
N SER A 39 6.46 1.63 -5.20
CA SER A 39 5.07 1.97 -4.94
C SER A 39 4.82 3.47 -4.97
N GLY A 40 4.14 3.96 -6.02
CA GLY A 40 3.63 5.34 -6.08
C GLY A 40 2.62 5.65 -4.98
N LEU A 41 1.81 4.68 -4.56
CA LEU A 41 0.84 4.85 -3.46
C LEU A 41 1.56 5.11 -2.12
N LEU A 42 2.69 4.45 -1.88
CA LEU A 42 3.49 4.70 -0.68
C LEU A 42 4.13 6.08 -0.72
N ALA A 43 4.66 6.50 -1.88
CA ALA A 43 5.21 7.83 -2.08
C ALA A 43 4.15 8.92 -1.88
N GLN A 44 2.94 8.74 -2.42
CA GLN A 44 1.80 9.63 -2.22
C GLN A 44 1.45 9.80 -0.74
N ASN A 45 1.31 8.71 0.00
CA ASN A 45 0.91 8.76 1.40
C ASN A 45 2.03 9.29 2.32
N ARG A 46 3.29 9.11 1.97
CA ARG A 46 4.42 9.79 2.63
C ARG A 46 4.36 11.30 2.41
N ALA A 47 3.95 11.76 1.22
CA ALA A 47 3.74 13.19 0.96
C ALA A 47 2.56 13.75 1.76
N LEU A 48 1.44 13.02 1.83
CA LEU A 48 0.29 13.40 2.67
C LEU A 48 0.64 13.46 4.15
N LEU A 49 1.46 12.53 4.66
CA LEU A 49 1.94 12.60 6.05
C LEU A 49 2.77 13.87 6.30
N ARG A 50 3.64 14.27 5.36
CA ARG A 50 4.38 15.54 5.48
C ARG A 50 3.44 16.74 5.51
N ALA A 51 2.34 16.73 4.74
CA ALA A 51 1.34 17.80 4.80
C ALA A 51 0.69 17.90 6.20
N VAL A 52 0.35 16.77 6.81
CA VAL A 52 -0.20 16.74 8.18
C VAL A 52 0.84 17.16 9.22
N ASP A 53 2.14 16.88 9.01
CA ASP A 53 3.22 17.41 9.85
C ASP A 53 3.30 18.94 9.76
N GLU A 54 3.07 19.53 8.58
CA GLU A 54 3.00 21.00 8.38
C GLU A 54 1.78 21.64 9.05
N ASP A 55 0.66 20.92 9.21
CA ASP A 55 -0.49 21.42 9.97
C ASP A 55 -0.10 21.68 11.46
N VAL A 56 0.73 20.80 12.03
CA VAL A 56 1.30 21.00 13.38
C VAL A 56 2.23 22.21 13.40
N ALA A 57 3.07 22.37 12.37
CA ALA A 57 3.95 23.53 12.24
C ALA A 57 3.18 24.83 12.12
N GLY A 58 2.10 24.86 11.31
CA GLY A 58 1.19 25.99 11.15
C GLY A 58 0.51 26.38 12.45
N ALA A 59 -0.01 25.40 13.18
CA ALA A 59 -0.62 25.63 14.49
C ALA A 59 0.39 26.14 15.54
N THR A 60 1.64 25.66 15.49
CA THR A 60 2.72 26.14 16.35
C THR A 60 3.16 27.56 15.97
N ALA A 61 3.18 27.87 14.68
CA ALA A 61 3.48 29.21 14.18
C ALA A 61 2.43 30.25 14.62
N ALA A 62 1.17 29.85 14.72
CA ALA A 62 0.09 30.72 15.19
C ALA A 62 0.23 31.18 16.67
N LEU A 63 1.13 30.53 17.45
CA LEU A 63 1.50 30.95 18.79
C LEU A 63 2.54 32.08 18.80
N LYS A 64 3.17 32.39 17.65
CA LYS A 64 4.20 33.41 17.51
C LYS A 64 3.56 34.74 17.09
N PRO A 65 4.25 35.88 17.31
CA PRO A 65 3.80 37.16 16.76
C PRO A 65 3.72 37.11 15.23
N ILE A 66 2.62 37.64 14.69
CA ILE A 66 2.38 37.76 13.25
C ILE A 66 2.52 39.21 12.86
N LEU A 67 3.44 39.49 11.92
CA LEU A 67 3.65 40.80 11.35
C LEU A 67 2.97 40.88 9.98
N SER A 68 2.08 41.83 9.81
CA SER A 68 1.35 42.06 8.56
C SER A 68 1.57 43.51 8.09
N TRP A 69 1.66 43.70 6.77
CA TRP A 69 1.63 44.99 6.12
C TRP A 69 0.42 45.04 5.21
N SER A 70 -0.27 46.20 5.24
CA SER A 70 -1.38 46.45 4.33
C SER A 70 -1.31 47.87 3.82
N SER A 71 -1.72 48.08 2.53
CA SER A 71 -1.93 49.39 1.94
C SER A 71 -3.31 49.37 1.31
N GLN A 72 -4.04 50.47 1.53
CA GLN A 72 -5.40 50.62 1.04
C GLN A 72 -5.53 51.97 0.32
N TYR A 73 -6.10 51.98 -0.86
CA TYR A 73 -6.59 53.12 -1.56
C TYR A 73 -8.10 53.07 -1.57
N ALA A 74 -8.75 54.09 -1.08
CA ALA A 74 -10.20 54.16 -1.01
C ALA A 74 -10.71 55.46 -1.67
N ILE A 75 -11.85 55.38 -2.38
CA ILE A 75 -12.60 56.51 -2.90
C ILE A 75 -13.89 56.57 -2.13
N SER A 76 -14.15 57.70 -1.44
CA SER A 76 -15.36 57.93 -0.67
C SER A 76 -16.17 59.01 -1.29
N GLY A 77 -17.40 58.73 -1.72
CA GLY A 77 -18.34 59.72 -2.24
C GLY A 77 -18.94 60.68 -1.17
N ALA A 78 -18.59 60.51 0.09
CA ALA A 78 -19.14 61.29 1.21
C ALA A 78 -18.32 62.53 1.55
N SER A 79 -17.12 62.70 1.03
CA SER A 79 -16.26 63.87 1.26
C SER A 79 -16.30 64.82 0.07
N VAL A 80 -16.65 66.07 0.31
CA VAL A 80 -16.74 67.12 -0.73
C VAL A 80 -15.38 67.76 -1.03
N ILE A 81 -14.36 67.55 -0.17
CA ILE A 81 -13.07 68.21 -0.25
C ILE A 81 -11.99 67.33 -0.86
N ASP A 82 -11.96 66.07 -0.49
CA ASP A 82 -11.04 65.06 -1.06
C ASP A 82 -11.67 63.66 -1.01
N PRO A 83 -12.15 63.13 -2.15
CA PRO A 83 -12.75 61.80 -2.20
C PRO A 83 -11.72 60.67 -2.12
N HIS A 84 -10.43 60.96 -2.20
CA HIS A 84 -9.38 59.95 -2.23
C HIS A 84 -8.69 59.81 -0.88
N SER A 85 -8.40 58.61 -0.48
CA SER A 85 -7.54 58.36 0.68
C SER A 85 -6.57 57.21 0.41
N VAL A 86 -5.31 57.41 0.78
CA VAL A 86 -4.27 56.37 0.76
C VAL A 86 -3.89 56.11 2.21
N SER A 87 -3.89 54.86 2.62
CA SER A 87 -3.37 54.48 3.91
C SER A 87 -2.42 53.29 3.77
N ALA A 88 -1.40 53.30 4.58
CA ALA A 88 -0.48 52.16 4.74
C ALA A 88 -0.36 51.83 6.22
N SER A 89 -0.39 50.55 6.58
CA SER A 89 -0.25 50.13 7.96
C SER A 89 0.67 48.92 8.10
N LEU A 90 1.44 48.89 9.17
CA LEU A 90 2.22 47.76 9.65
C LEU A 90 1.65 47.37 10.99
N ARG A 91 1.26 46.10 11.14
CA ARG A 91 0.61 45.59 12.34
C ARG A 91 1.31 44.29 12.81
N ALA A 92 1.59 44.23 14.09
CA ALA A 92 2.02 43.05 14.78
C ALA A 92 0.92 42.57 15.74
N ASP A 93 0.46 41.34 15.56
CA ASP A 93 -0.56 40.71 16.41
C ASP A 93 0.07 39.55 17.17
N TRP A 94 -0.22 39.45 18.45
CA TRP A 94 0.31 38.41 19.33
C TRP A 94 -0.75 37.90 20.30
N LEU A 95 -0.94 36.59 20.34
CA LEU A 95 -1.76 35.92 21.32
C LEU A 95 -0.94 35.70 22.59
N LEU A 96 -1.30 36.39 23.67
CA LEU A 96 -0.58 36.32 24.96
C LEU A 96 -1.12 35.17 25.83
N TYR A 97 -2.44 35.00 25.85
CA TYR A 97 -3.11 33.99 26.69
C TYR A 97 -4.46 33.59 26.09
N ASP A 98 -4.80 32.30 26.10
CA ASP A 98 -6.08 31.77 25.60
C ASP A 98 -6.55 30.55 26.43
N ALA A 99 -6.20 30.48 27.67
CA ALA A 99 -6.46 29.34 28.56
C ALA A 99 -5.86 28.01 28.04
N GLY A 100 -4.85 28.07 27.16
CA GLY A 100 -4.20 26.89 26.54
C GLY A 100 -4.93 26.29 25.37
N ARG A 101 -5.97 26.91 24.81
CA ARG A 101 -6.73 26.39 23.63
C ARG A 101 -5.86 26.19 22.40
N SER A 102 -4.94 27.12 22.14
CA SER A 102 -4.00 26.99 21.01
C SER A 102 -3.02 25.83 21.22
N LYS A 103 -2.55 25.62 22.46
CA LYS A 103 -1.71 24.45 22.80
C LYS A 103 -2.47 23.15 22.60
N LEU A 104 -3.73 23.09 23.06
CA LEU A 104 -4.60 21.92 22.82
C LEU A 104 -4.83 21.68 21.31
N THR A 105 -4.89 22.74 20.50
CA THR A 105 -4.98 22.59 19.03
C THR A 105 -3.73 21.89 18.47
N VAL A 106 -2.54 22.35 18.89
CA VAL A 106 -1.27 21.69 18.52
C VAL A 106 -1.25 20.23 18.97
N ASP A 107 -1.69 19.95 20.19
CA ASP A 107 -1.67 18.58 20.73
C ASP A 107 -2.68 17.66 20.01
N ALA A 108 -3.87 18.15 19.64
CA ALA A 108 -4.82 17.42 18.82
C ALA A 108 -4.27 17.09 17.42
N LEU A 109 -3.55 18.04 16.80
CA LEU A 109 -2.90 17.82 15.51
C LEU A 109 -1.74 16.82 15.61
N LYS A 110 -0.99 16.79 16.70
CA LYS A 110 0.03 15.74 16.96
C LYS A 110 -0.60 14.35 17.00
N GLU A 111 -1.75 14.19 17.66
CA GLU A 111 -2.47 12.92 17.66
C GLU A 111 -2.94 12.54 16.23
N THR A 112 -3.35 13.53 15.43
CA THR A 112 -3.67 13.31 14.01
C THR A 112 -2.47 12.85 13.18
N VAL A 113 -1.28 13.41 13.43
CA VAL A 113 -0.01 12.94 12.83
C VAL A 113 0.24 11.48 13.22
N LEU A 114 0.09 11.12 14.50
CA LEU A 114 0.30 9.74 14.96
C LEU A 114 -0.72 8.78 14.35
N ALA A 115 -1.97 9.18 14.22
CA ALA A 115 -3.00 8.40 13.51
C ALA A 115 -2.62 8.17 12.04
N THR A 116 -2.16 9.22 11.34
CA THR A 116 -1.73 9.15 9.94
C THR A 116 -0.50 8.26 9.76
N ARG A 117 0.43 8.24 10.71
CA ARG A 117 1.56 7.30 10.71
C ARG A 117 1.10 5.84 10.77
N GLN A 118 0.11 5.53 11.60
CA GLN A 118 -0.45 4.18 11.65
C GLN A 118 -1.21 3.82 10.37
N SER A 119 -1.91 4.76 9.77
CA SER A 119 -2.54 4.59 8.45
C SER A 119 -1.51 4.26 7.38
N LEU A 120 -0.34 4.91 7.38
CA LEU A 120 0.76 4.63 6.45
C LEU A 120 1.27 3.18 6.58
N VAL A 121 1.34 2.64 7.80
CA VAL A 121 1.67 1.21 8.03
C VAL A 121 0.59 0.29 7.43
N GLY A 122 -0.70 0.64 7.57
CA GLY A 122 -1.80 -0.11 6.94
C GLY A 122 -1.70 -0.11 5.40
N ILE A 123 -1.35 1.03 4.81
CA ILE A 123 -1.11 1.14 3.35
C ILE A 123 0.08 0.27 2.91
N GLU A 124 1.17 0.28 3.67
CA GLU A 124 2.32 -0.60 3.43
C GLU A 124 1.88 -2.08 3.38
N GLN A 125 1.06 -2.51 4.34
CA GLN A 125 0.53 -3.88 4.37
C GLN A 125 -0.30 -4.21 3.14
N ASN A 126 -1.16 -3.29 2.69
CA ASN A 126 -1.98 -3.49 1.49
C ASN A 126 -1.11 -3.63 0.23
N ILE A 127 -0.05 -2.82 0.10
CA ILE A 127 0.90 -2.90 -1.01
C ILE A 127 1.64 -4.23 -1.00
N LEU A 128 2.15 -4.65 0.16
CA LEU A 128 2.86 -5.91 0.29
C LEU A 128 1.94 -7.11 0.04
N MET A 129 0.69 -7.08 0.51
CA MET A 129 -0.28 -8.14 0.25
C MET A 129 -0.65 -8.22 -1.24
N ARG A 130 -0.83 -7.07 -1.90
CA ARG A 130 -1.04 -7.04 -3.36
C ARG A 130 0.14 -7.64 -4.11
N ALA A 131 1.37 -7.37 -3.68
CA ALA A 131 2.57 -7.95 -4.27
C ALA A 131 2.67 -9.47 -4.03
N VAL A 132 2.29 -9.97 -2.84
CA VAL A 132 2.16 -11.41 -2.57
C VAL A 132 1.19 -12.05 -3.55
N ASN A 133 -0.02 -11.47 -3.69
CA ASN A 133 -1.04 -12.00 -4.59
C ASN A 133 -0.57 -11.99 -6.05
N ALA A 134 0.07 -10.92 -6.49
CA ALA A 134 0.60 -10.80 -7.85
C ALA A 134 1.67 -11.86 -8.13
N HIS A 135 2.62 -12.05 -7.21
CA HIS A 135 3.67 -13.08 -7.30
C HIS A 135 3.09 -14.50 -7.37
N MET A 136 2.16 -14.80 -6.46
CA MET A 136 1.55 -16.13 -6.35
C MET A 136 0.63 -16.44 -7.55
N ASN A 137 -0.15 -15.46 -8.00
CA ASN A 137 -1.03 -15.64 -9.17
C ASN A 137 -0.24 -15.76 -10.48
N TYR A 138 0.86 -15.03 -10.63
CA TYR A 138 1.76 -15.22 -11.79
C TYR A 138 2.35 -16.62 -11.79
N ARG A 139 2.84 -17.09 -10.65
CA ARG A 139 3.34 -18.46 -10.50
C ARG A 139 2.26 -19.49 -10.84
N ARG A 140 1.04 -19.31 -10.34
CA ARG A 140 -0.12 -20.16 -10.67
C ARG A 140 -0.33 -20.22 -12.17
N ALA A 141 -0.41 -19.07 -12.84
CA ALA A 141 -0.65 -19.00 -14.28
C ALA A 141 0.49 -19.64 -15.08
N MET A 142 1.74 -19.50 -14.66
CA MET A 142 2.91 -20.14 -15.27
C MET A 142 2.83 -21.66 -15.16
N GLU A 143 2.55 -22.20 -13.97
CA GLU A 143 2.43 -23.64 -13.73
C GLU A 143 1.23 -24.24 -14.48
N PHE A 144 0.09 -23.50 -14.54
CA PHE A 144 -1.07 -23.91 -15.33
C PHE A 144 -0.79 -23.93 -16.84
N SER A 145 -0.12 -22.93 -17.39
CA SER A 145 0.26 -22.88 -18.79
C SER A 145 1.17 -24.06 -19.14
N ALA A 146 2.18 -24.34 -18.31
CA ALA A 146 3.07 -25.50 -18.49
C ALA A 146 2.32 -26.84 -18.41
N LEU A 147 1.37 -26.97 -17.46
CA LEU A 147 0.53 -28.17 -17.33
C LEU A 147 -0.35 -28.38 -18.56
N ARG A 148 -1.00 -27.32 -19.09
CA ARG A 148 -1.84 -27.38 -20.27
C ARG A 148 -1.03 -27.64 -21.55
N TYR A 149 0.17 -27.10 -21.65
CA TYR A 149 1.10 -27.41 -22.74
C TYR A 149 1.45 -28.91 -22.78
N ALA A 150 1.87 -29.48 -21.63
CA ALA A 150 2.17 -30.90 -21.53
C ALA A 150 0.95 -31.78 -21.84
N ASN A 151 -0.26 -31.35 -21.46
CA ASN A 151 -1.49 -32.06 -21.79
C ASN A 151 -1.77 -32.06 -23.30
N VAL A 152 -1.58 -30.93 -24.01
CA VAL A 152 -1.72 -30.88 -25.46
C VAL A 152 -0.77 -31.87 -26.17
N GLU A 153 0.50 -31.95 -25.70
CA GLU A 153 1.47 -32.88 -26.25
C GLU A 153 1.06 -34.33 -26.01
N LEU A 154 0.58 -34.66 -24.82
CA LEU A 154 0.14 -36.02 -24.47
C LEU A 154 -1.08 -36.43 -25.31
N ILE A 155 -2.12 -35.59 -25.42
CA ILE A 155 -3.31 -35.88 -26.23
C ILE A 155 -2.96 -35.98 -27.73
N ALA A 156 -2.00 -35.20 -28.22
CA ALA A 156 -1.52 -35.34 -29.59
C ALA A 156 -0.80 -36.67 -29.84
N GLN A 157 -0.13 -37.23 -28.83
CA GLN A 157 0.44 -38.58 -28.93
C GLN A 157 -0.65 -39.65 -28.94
N GLU A 158 -1.65 -39.55 -28.05
CA GLU A 158 -2.78 -40.50 -28.02
C GLU A 158 -3.60 -40.44 -29.30
N LEU A 159 -3.78 -39.27 -29.93
CA LEU A 159 -4.44 -39.15 -31.24
C LEU A 159 -3.64 -39.91 -32.34
N ARG A 160 -2.33 -39.76 -32.38
CA ARG A 160 -1.49 -40.51 -33.34
C ARG A 160 -1.62 -42.02 -33.14
N ALA A 161 -1.53 -42.46 -31.88
CA ALA A 161 -1.72 -43.88 -31.56
C ALA A 161 -3.13 -44.40 -31.93
N ALA A 162 -4.17 -43.57 -31.79
CA ALA A 162 -5.52 -43.91 -32.25
C ALA A 162 -5.60 -43.99 -33.80
N GLN A 163 -4.94 -43.08 -34.50
CA GLN A 163 -4.89 -43.12 -35.98
C GLN A 163 -4.18 -44.37 -36.47
N ASP A 164 -3.01 -44.74 -35.91
CA ASP A 164 -2.26 -45.96 -36.26
C ASP A 164 -3.11 -47.22 -36.05
N ARG A 165 -3.84 -47.33 -34.94
CA ARG A 165 -4.72 -48.45 -34.61
C ARG A 165 -5.94 -48.51 -35.56
N PHE A 166 -6.46 -47.35 -35.98
CA PHE A 166 -7.55 -47.30 -36.97
C PHE A 166 -7.10 -47.83 -38.34
N GLU A 167 -5.88 -47.48 -38.77
CA GLU A 167 -5.34 -47.94 -40.05
C GLU A 167 -5.20 -49.48 -40.11
N VAL A 168 -4.93 -50.13 -38.99
CA VAL A 168 -4.88 -51.60 -38.88
C VAL A 168 -6.23 -52.24 -38.51
N GLY A 169 -7.28 -51.44 -38.34
CA GLY A 169 -8.65 -51.91 -38.12
C GLY A 169 -8.96 -52.32 -36.65
N GLU A 170 -8.14 -51.94 -35.68
CA GLU A 170 -8.34 -52.28 -34.24
C GLU A 170 -9.38 -51.42 -33.55
N ILE A 171 -9.59 -50.16 -34.01
CA ILE A 171 -10.55 -49.23 -33.43
C ILE A 171 -11.45 -48.60 -34.50
N THR A 172 -12.48 -47.87 -34.04
CA THR A 172 -13.46 -47.26 -34.93
C THR A 172 -13.08 -45.82 -35.33
N ARG A 173 -13.66 -45.30 -36.42
CA ARG A 173 -13.52 -43.89 -36.78
C ARG A 173 -14.04 -42.94 -35.71
N THR A 174 -15.02 -43.40 -34.93
CA THR A 174 -15.58 -42.66 -33.79
C THR A 174 -14.52 -42.42 -32.71
N ASP A 175 -13.64 -43.39 -32.43
CA ASP A 175 -12.57 -43.28 -31.45
C ASP A 175 -11.53 -42.23 -31.89
N VAL A 176 -11.18 -42.20 -33.18
CA VAL A 176 -10.29 -41.15 -33.74
C VAL A 176 -10.94 -39.77 -33.62
N ALA A 177 -12.23 -39.64 -33.98
CA ALA A 177 -12.94 -38.37 -33.88
C ALA A 177 -13.04 -37.86 -32.43
N LEU A 178 -13.19 -38.77 -31.47
CA LEU A 178 -13.15 -38.41 -30.04
C LEU A 178 -11.78 -37.88 -29.61
N ALA A 179 -10.68 -38.50 -30.04
CA ALA A 179 -9.32 -38.05 -29.78
C ALA A 179 -9.03 -36.69 -30.45
N GLU A 180 -9.51 -36.46 -31.68
CA GLU A 180 -9.44 -35.16 -32.37
C GLU A 180 -10.21 -34.06 -31.59
N ALA A 181 -11.41 -34.35 -31.14
CA ALA A 181 -12.20 -33.41 -30.34
C ALA A 181 -11.49 -33.06 -29.03
N ARG A 182 -10.88 -34.06 -28.34
CA ARG A 182 -10.10 -33.84 -27.12
C ARG A 182 -8.87 -32.97 -27.36
N LEU A 183 -8.15 -33.18 -28.46
CA LEU A 183 -7.02 -32.34 -28.84
C LEU A 183 -7.42 -30.89 -29.09
N ALA A 184 -8.55 -30.68 -29.81
CA ALA A 184 -9.08 -29.34 -30.01
C ALA A 184 -9.44 -28.65 -28.70
N SER A 185 -10.09 -29.36 -27.76
CA SER A 185 -10.40 -28.88 -26.42
C SER A 185 -9.14 -28.57 -25.62
N ALA A 186 -8.11 -29.42 -25.64
CA ALA A 186 -6.84 -29.19 -24.94
C ALA A 186 -6.12 -27.94 -25.47
N ARG A 187 -6.11 -27.71 -26.79
CA ARG A 187 -5.56 -26.49 -27.42
C ARG A 187 -6.31 -25.23 -26.99
N ALA A 188 -7.63 -25.28 -26.92
CA ALA A 188 -8.43 -24.17 -26.41
C ALA A 188 -8.11 -23.89 -24.93
N GLY A 189 -7.94 -24.94 -24.11
CA GLY A 189 -7.51 -24.83 -22.71
C GLY A 189 -6.12 -24.22 -22.56
N LEU A 190 -5.18 -24.56 -23.44
CA LEU A 190 -3.84 -23.94 -23.46
C LEU A 190 -3.91 -22.45 -23.82
N ALA A 191 -4.64 -22.08 -24.86
CA ALA A 191 -4.80 -20.68 -25.26
C ALA A 191 -5.42 -19.83 -24.13
N SER A 192 -6.38 -20.38 -23.37
CA SER A 192 -6.92 -19.72 -22.18
C SER A 192 -5.87 -19.53 -21.10
N ALA A 193 -5.06 -20.57 -20.79
CA ALA A 193 -4.02 -20.50 -19.77
C ALA A 193 -2.89 -19.52 -20.13
N GLU A 194 -2.53 -19.43 -21.42
CA GLU A 194 -1.59 -18.42 -21.93
C GLU A 194 -2.15 -17.00 -21.79
N GLY A 195 -3.45 -16.81 -22.06
CA GLY A 195 -4.13 -15.55 -21.82
C GLY A 195 -4.13 -15.15 -20.34
N ASP A 196 -4.34 -16.11 -19.44
CA ASP A 196 -4.25 -15.89 -17.98
C ASP A 196 -2.82 -15.53 -17.55
N LEU A 197 -1.82 -16.17 -18.14
CA LEU A 197 -0.41 -15.85 -17.90
C LEU A 197 -0.10 -14.40 -18.30
N HIS A 198 -0.53 -13.96 -19.47
CA HIS A 198 -0.33 -12.58 -19.93
C HIS A 198 -1.03 -11.57 -18.99
N ARG A 199 -2.25 -11.87 -18.52
CA ARG A 199 -2.95 -11.02 -17.54
C ARG A 199 -2.20 -10.95 -16.21
N SER A 200 -1.65 -12.07 -15.74
CA SER A 200 -0.89 -12.11 -14.51
C SER A 200 0.43 -11.33 -14.59
N VAL A 201 1.08 -11.29 -15.76
CA VAL A 201 2.25 -10.43 -16.01
C VAL A 201 1.88 -8.95 -15.88
N ALA A 202 0.75 -8.54 -16.46
CA ALA A 202 0.28 -7.14 -16.36
C ALA A 202 -0.05 -6.74 -14.90
N GLU A 203 -0.73 -7.62 -14.14
CA GLU A 203 -1.00 -7.37 -12.71
C GLU A 203 0.29 -7.37 -11.88
N PHE A 204 1.23 -8.26 -12.15
CA PHE A 204 2.54 -8.25 -11.50
C PHE A 204 3.27 -6.93 -11.74
N TRP A 205 3.29 -6.45 -12.98
CA TRP A 205 3.89 -5.15 -13.30
C TRP A 205 3.20 -4.01 -12.54
N ALA A 206 1.87 -4.01 -12.48
CA ALA A 206 1.10 -2.98 -11.77
C ALA A 206 1.34 -3.00 -10.25
N ALA A 207 1.57 -4.18 -9.65
CA ALA A 207 1.79 -4.34 -8.22
C ALA A 207 3.25 -4.12 -7.80
N VAL A 208 4.22 -4.48 -8.66
CA VAL A 208 5.65 -4.54 -8.32
C VAL A 208 6.48 -3.46 -9.00
N GLY A 209 5.97 -2.90 -10.11
CA GLY A 209 6.64 -1.83 -10.88
C GLY A 209 7.69 -2.34 -11.86
N ARG A 210 7.75 -3.66 -12.14
CA ARG A 210 8.61 -4.28 -13.16
C ARG A 210 8.01 -5.59 -13.66
N ASN A 211 8.52 -6.10 -14.76
CA ASN A 211 8.13 -7.42 -15.25
C ASN A 211 8.66 -8.54 -14.33
N PRO A 212 7.91 -9.66 -14.21
CA PRO A 212 8.37 -10.83 -13.48
C PRO A 212 9.60 -11.45 -14.15
N GLY A 213 10.54 -11.94 -13.34
CA GLY A 213 11.66 -12.76 -13.79
C GLY A 213 11.33 -14.25 -13.74
N ASN A 214 12.37 -15.08 -13.62
CA ASN A 214 12.19 -16.51 -13.35
C ASN A 214 11.87 -16.69 -11.86
N ILE A 215 10.58 -16.88 -11.55
CA ILE A 215 10.08 -16.96 -10.17
C ILE A 215 10.32 -18.33 -9.58
N GLU A 216 10.98 -18.38 -8.41
CA GLU A 216 11.16 -19.60 -7.63
C GLU A 216 10.00 -19.82 -6.64
N ALA A 217 9.65 -21.08 -6.42
CA ALA A 217 8.72 -21.45 -5.36
C ALA A 217 9.25 -20.99 -3.98
N PRO A 218 8.43 -20.35 -3.13
CA PRO A 218 8.85 -20.00 -1.78
C PRO A 218 9.30 -21.23 -1.02
N LYS A 219 10.51 -21.19 -0.46
CA LYS A 219 11.13 -22.33 0.25
C LYS A 219 10.47 -22.64 1.57
N SER A 220 9.78 -21.67 2.17
CA SER A 220 9.10 -21.83 3.46
C SER A 220 8.00 -20.80 3.64
N VAL A 221 6.95 -21.20 4.35
CA VAL A 221 5.95 -20.30 4.89
C VAL A 221 6.54 -19.59 6.10
N PRO A 222 6.30 -18.29 6.32
CA PRO A 222 6.72 -17.60 7.54
C PRO A 222 6.20 -18.29 8.79
N ALA A 223 6.86 -18.07 9.93
CA ALA A 223 6.40 -18.59 11.22
C ALA A 223 5.01 -18.04 11.56
N LEU A 224 4.06 -18.92 11.79
CA LEU A 224 2.66 -18.58 12.05
C LEU A 224 2.29 -18.94 13.50
N PRO A 225 1.31 -18.25 14.11
CA PRO A 225 0.79 -18.60 15.42
C PRO A 225 0.21 -20.01 15.44
N SER A 226 0.39 -20.72 16.54
CA SER A 226 -0.11 -22.08 16.71
C SER A 226 -1.62 -22.16 16.99
N SER A 227 -2.25 -21.03 17.34
CA SER A 227 -3.69 -20.97 17.61
C SER A 227 -4.30 -19.64 17.21
N VAL A 228 -5.60 -19.66 16.90
CA VAL A 228 -6.37 -18.45 16.60
C VAL A 228 -6.39 -17.45 17.77
N GLY A 229 -6.37 -17.95 19.02
CA GLY A 229 -6.34 -17.09 20.21
C GLY A 229 -5.05 -16.26 20.29
N ILE A 230 -3.89 -16.86 19.99
CA ILE A 230 -2.61 -16.17 19.93
C ILE A 230 -2.61 -15.15 18.78
N ALA A 231 -3.12 -15.52 17.60
CA ALA A 231 -3.21 -14.62 16.46
C ALA A 231 -4.07 -13.38 16.77
N ILE A 232 -5.23 -13.55 17.43
CA ILE A 232 -6.09 -12.44 17.88
C ILE A 232 -5.37 -11.56 18.91
N ALA A 233 -4.68 -12.15 19.89
CA ALA A 233 -3.95 -11.38 20.89
C ALA A 233 -2.86 -10.49 20.25
N VAL A 234 -2.12 -11.02 19.28
CA VAL A 234 -1.13 -10.28 18.50
C VAL A 234 -1.82 -9.15 17.70
N ALA A 235 -2.91 -9.46 16.99
CA ALA A 235 -3.65 -8.46 16.22
C ALA A 235 -4.15 -7.32 17.10
N ARG A 236 -4.76 -7.61 18.25
CA ARG A 236 -5.27 -6.60 19.19
C ARG A 236 -4.17 -5.68 19.74
N SER A 237 -2.94 -6.18 19.88
CA SER A 237 -1.83 -5.38 20.39
C SER A 237 -1.08 -4.60 19.30
N GLN A 238 -1.03 -5.10 18.07
CA GLN A 238 -0.10 -4.59 17.05
C GLN A 238 -0.76 -4.02 15.81
N HIS A 239 -2.06 -4.32 15.58
CA HIS A 239 -2.73 -3.94 14.34
C HIS A 239 -2.77 -2.41 14.15
N PRO A 240 -2.28 -1.87 13.00
CA PRO A 240 -2.16 -0.43 12.79
C PRO A 240 -3.52 0.30 12.85
N ASN A 241 -4.61 -0.31 12.39
CA ASN A 241 -5.93 0.31 12.43
C ASN A 241 -6.43 0.53 13.88
N LEU A 242 -6.10 -0.36 14.83
CA LEU A 242 -6.45 -0.15 16.23
C LEU A 242 -5.63 1.00 16.84
N LYS A 243 -4.34 1.04 16.57
CA LYS A 243 -3.47 2.14 17.02
C LYS A 243 -3.91 3.47 16.39
N GLN A 244 -4.28 3.48 15.13
CA GLN A 244 -4.85 4.65 14.46
C GLN A 244 -6.10 5.15 15.19
N MET A 245 -7.05 4.27 15.49
CA MET A 245 -8.29 4.64 16.19
C MET A 245 -8.04 5.17 17.61
N GLN A 246 -7.05 4.63 18.33
CA GLN A 246 -6.64 5.15 19.63
C GLN A 246 -6.19 6.61 19.54
N HIS A 247 -5.38 6.97 18.54
CA HIS A 247 -4.96 8.35 18.30
C HIS A 247 -6.12 9.25 17.84
N VAL A 248 -7.05 8.72 17.03
CA VAL A 248 -8.28 9.46 16.66
C VAL A 248 -9.13 9.79 17.90
N ILE A 249 -9.27 8.84 18.84
CA ILE A 249 -9.98 9.07 20.10
C ILE A 249 -9.25 10.12 20.94
N ALA A 250 -7.93 10.03 21.07
CA ALA A 250 -7.14 11.01 21.81
C ALA A 250 -7.30 12.43 21.23
N ALA A 251 -7.27 12.57 19.89
CA ALA A 251 -7.53 13.85 19.23
C ALA A 251 -8.95 14.37 19.50
N ALA A 252 -9.96 13.50 19.51
CA ALA A 252 -11.35 13.87 19.82
C ALA A 252 -11.51 14.33 21.27
N GLU A 253 -10.84 13.67 22.23
CA GLU A 253 -10.84 14.05 23.64
C GLU A 253 -10.18 15.42 23.87
N ILE A 254 -9.06 15.68 23.18
CA ILE A 254 -8.38 16.97 23.24
C ILE A 254 -9.26 18.07 22.64
N ASN A 255 -9.93 17.80 21.52
CA ASN A 255 -10.85 18.77 20.88
C ASN A 255 -12.06 19.07 21.75
N LEU A 256 -12.60 18.07 22.48
CA LEU A 256 -13.63 18.29 23.47
C LEU A 256 -13.14 19.20 24.60
N LYS A 257 -11.95 18.90 25.17
CA LYS A 257 -11.33 19.72 26.20
C LYS A 257 -11.11 21.17 25.75
N LYS A 258 -10.66 21.34 24.49
CA LYS A 258 -10.50 22.68 23.88
C LYS A 258 -11.82 23.45 23.81
N ALA A 259 -12.92 22.77 23.44
CA ALA A 259 -14.25 23.40 23.38
C ALA A 259 -14.78 23.81 24.76
N GLN A 260 -14.53 23.01 25.79
CA GLN A 260 -14.89 23.33 27.18
C GLN A 260 -14.20 24.60 27.71
N MET A 261 -13.08 25.02 27.10
CA MET A 261 -12.36 26.23 27.45
C MET A 261 -12.73 27.45 26.58
N SER A 262 -13.82 27.35 25.79
CA SER A 262 -14.19 28.40 24.85
C SER A 262 -14.80 29.65 25.54
N ASP A 263 -15.23 29.53 26.76
CA ASP A 263 -15.73 30.64 27.62
C ASP A 263 -14.64 31.32 28.47
N HIS A 264 -13.41 30.80 28.43
CA HIS A 264 -12.32 31.34 29.24
C HIS A 264 -11.72 32.59 28.58
N LEU A 265 -11.05 33.39 29.43
CA LEU A 265 -10.38 34.65 29.08
C LEU A 265 -9.37 34.41 27.93
N LYS A 266 -9.42 35.29 26.93
CA LYS A 266 -8.41 35.43 25.88
C LYS A 266 -7.73 36.81 26.02
N VAL A 267 -6.41 36.84 25.98
CA VAL A 267 -5.62 38.07 25.99
C VAL A 267 -4.77 38.12 24.73
N SER A 268 -4.92 39.18 23.96
CA SER A 268 -4.10 39.44 22.76
C SER A 268 -3.51 40.83 22.80
N ALA A 269 -2.30 41.00 22.30
CA ALA A 269 -1.67 42.29 22.10
C ALA A 269 -1.58 42.57 20.59
N SER A 270 -1.75 43.82 20.22
CA SER A 270 -1.45 44.32 18.88
C SER A 270 -0.71 45.63 18.97
N ALA A 271 0.33 45.77 18.13
CA ALA A 271 1.06 47.03 17.90
C ALA A 271 0.92 47.42 16.44
N GLY A 272 0.64 48.66 16.15
CA GLY A 272 0.41 49.16 14.80
C GLY A 272 1.08 50.48 14.56
N LEU A 273 1.60 50.63 13.33
CA LEU A 273 2.03 51.90 12.76
C LEU A 273 1.17 52.12 11.53
N SER A 274 0.57 53.30 11.40
CA SER A 274 -0.22 53.65 10.21
C SER A 274 0.06 55.07 9.74
N ILE A 275 0.01 55.26 8.44
CA ILE A 275 0.08 56.56 7.77
C ILE A 275 -1.11 56.68 6.85
N SER A 276 -1.74 57.88 6.80
CA SER A 276 -2.87 58.16 5.93
C SER A 276 -2.67 59.54 5.27
N ASP A 277 -3.05 59.62 3.98
CA ASP A 277 -2.99 60.82 3.14
C ASP A 277 -4.08 61.79 3.51
N GLY A 278 -4.46 62.23 4.39
CA GLY A 278 -5.55 63.11 4.88
C GLY A 278 -5.48 63.36 6.37
N GLY A 279 -4.46 62.78 7.00
CA GLY A 279 -4.31 62.85 8.45
C GLY A 279 -2.97 63.42 8.91
N SER A 280 -2.82 63.59 10.22
CA SER A 280 -1.69 64.22 10.90
C SER A 280 -0.36 63.39 10.93
N GLY A 281 -0.04 62.63 9.84
CA GLY A 281 1.23 61.91 9.75
C GLY A 281 1.20 60.47 10.31
N LEU A 282 2.33 59.99 10.86
CA LEU A 282 2.48 58.68 11.43
C LEU A 282 1.67 58.53 12.73
N SER A 283 0.80 57.52 12.76
CA SER A 283 0.04 57.15 13.95
C SER A 283 0.55 55.82 14.51
N GLU A 284 0.81 55.78 15.81
CA GLU A 284 1.27 54.62 16.55
C GLU A 284 0.15 54.12 17.45
N SER A 285 -0.03 52.81 17.53
CA SER A 285 -1.00 52.20 18.43
C SER A 285 -0.42 50.95 19.12
N PHE A 286 -0.72 50.84 20.39
CA PHE A 286 -0.48 49.60 21.15
C PHE A 286 -1.75 49.26 21.94
N THR A 287 -2.30 48.10 21.69
CA THR A 287 -3.56 47.67 22.28
C THR A 287 -3.42 46.31 22.92
N VAL A 288 -3.83 46.16 24.15
CA VAL A 288 -4.00 44.85 24.78
C VAL A 288 -5.51 44.63 24.99
N THR A 289 -6.00 43.54 24.39
CA THR A 289 -7.41 43.22 24.43
C THR A 289 -7.62 42.02 25.37
N PHE A 290 -8.50 42.18 26.32
CA PHE A 290 -9.01 41.14 27.22
C PHE A 290 -10.44 40.82 26.80
N GLY A 291 -10.75 39.55 26.51
CA GLY A 291 -12.08 39.18 26.07
C GLY A 291 -12.47 37.78 26.55
N ALA A 292 -13.69 37.65 27.04
CA ALA A 292 -14.32 36.36 27.33
C ALA A 292 -15.81 36.48 27.01
N PRO A 293 -16.45 35.49 26.38
CA PRO A 293 -17.90 35.52 26.18
C PRO A 293 -18.62 35.32 27.50
N ILE A 294 -19.46 36.33 27.90
CA ILE A 294 -20.30 36.25 29.10
C ILE A 294 -21.56 35.43 28.80
N TYR A 295 -22.12 35.58 27.59
CA TYR A 295 -23.30 34.84 27.16
C TYR A 295 -23.20 34.54 25.67
N SER A 296 -23.40 33.28 25.30
CA SER A 296 -23.24 32.79 23.90
C SER A 296 -24.52 32.20 23.32
N GLY A 297 -25.68 32.46 23.93
CA GLY A 297 -26.97 31.90 23.46
C GLY A 297 -27.03 30.39 23.40
N GLY A 298 -26.20 29.68 24.18
CA GLY A 298 -26.10 28.22 24.20
C GLY A 298 -25.15 27.62 23.16
N ALA A 299 -24.51 28.42 22.29
CA ALA A 299 -23.63 27.93 21.22
C ALA A 299 -22.45 27.12 21.76
N ILE A 300 -21.74 27.58 22.80
CA ILE A 300 -20.62 26.87 23.42
C ILE A 300 -21.09 25.55 24.03
N ALA A 301 -22.22 25.53 24.73
CA ALA A 301 -22.78 24.31 25.33
C ALA A 301 -23.20 23.30 24.23
N SER A 302 -23.78 23.77 23.13
CA SER A 302 -24.14 22.92 21.99
C SER A 302 -22.89 22.34 21.31
N ALA A 303 -21.86 23.17 21.07
CA ALA A 303 -20.59 22.70 20.50
C ALA A 303 -19.91 21.64 21.39
N THR A 304 -19.92 21.85 22.70
CA THR A 304 -19.36 20.90 23.68
C THR A 304 -20.12 19.56 23.66
N ARG A 305 -21.47 19.59 23.66
CA ARG A 305 -22.28 18.36 23.53
C ARG A 305 -22.02 17.66 22.21
N GLY A 306 -21.93 18.40 21.10
CA GLY A 306 -21.62 17.84 19.78
C GLY A 306 -20.27 17.15 19.74
N LEU A 307 -19.22 17.74 20.33
CA LEU A 307 -17.89 17.13 20.41
C LEU A 307 -17.84 15.95 21.40
N SER A 308 -18.64 15.98 22.48
CA SER A 308 -18.80 14.81 23.34
C SER A 308 -19.39 13.63 22.56
N ALA A 309 -20.45 13.86 21.79
CA ALA A 309 -21.05 12.80 20.96
C ALA A 309 -20.06 12.26 19.90
N ARG A 310 -19.25 13.15 19.29
CA ARG A 310 -18.20 12.70 18.34
C ARG A 310 -17.12 11.85 19.01
N ARG A 311 -16.69 12.20 20.23
CA ARG A 311 -15.76 11.37 21.01
C ARG A 311 -16.37 10.00 21.31
N ASP A 312 -17.63 9.94 21.72
CA ASP A 312 -18.32 8.70 22.03
C ASP A 312 -18.52 7.83 20.77
N ALA A 313 -18.80 8.45 19.62
CA ALA A 313 -18.81 7.77 18.33
C ALA A 313 -17.44 7.19 17.95
N ALA A 314 -16.35 7.94 18.18
CA ALA A 314 -14.99 7.42 17.93
C ALA A 314 -14.63 6.23 18.85
N ARG A 315 -15.05 6.27 20.11
CA ARG A 315 -14.90 5.13 21.05
C ARG A 315 -15.70 3.91 20.60
N ALA A 316 -16.95 4.09 20.18
CA ALA A 316 -17.74 3.01 19.61
C ALA A 316 -17.11 2.43 18.34
N GLN A 317 -16.56 3.28 17.47
CA GLN A 317 -15.86 2.85 16.26
C GLN A 317 -14.63 1.99 16.57
N LEU A 318 -13.92 2.23 17.66
CA LEU A 318 -12.81 1.35 18.09
C LEU A 318 -13.30 -0.07 18.36
N HIS A 319 -14.46 -0.24 19.03
CA HIS A 319 -15.03 -1.56 19.26
C HIS A 319 -15.45 -2.26 17.94
N VAL A 320 -16.08 -1.52 17.03
CA VAL A 320 -16.42 -2.04 15.68
C VAL A 320 -15.15 -2.49 14.94
N THR A 321 -14.11 -1.67 14.96
CA THR A 321 -12.81 -2.00 14.33
C THR A 321 -12.19 -3.24 14.96
N GLN A 322 -12.22 -3.35 16.29
CA GLN A 322 -11.68 -4.50 17.00
C GLN A 322 -12.42 -5.79 16.63
N HIS A 323 -13.75 -5.78 16.63
CA HIS A 323 -14.55 -6.94 16.21
C HIS A 323 -14.32 -7.34 14.75
N GLY A 324 -14.18 -6.35 13.85
CA GLY A 324 -13.85 -6.58 12.45
C GLY A 324 -12.47 -7.24 12.26
N ILE A 325 -11.47 -6.81 13.03
CA ILE A 325 -10.13 -7.41 13.02
C ILE A 325 -10.18 -8.84 13.57
N ASP A 326 -10.85 -9.06 14.71
CA ASP A 326 -11.00 -10.40 15.29
C ASP A 326 -11.66 -11.37 14.28
N GLN A 327 -12.69 -10.92 13.57
CA GLN A 327 -13.35 -11.70 12.51
C GLN A 327 -12.39 -11.99 11.35
N THR A 328 -11.64 -10.98 10.88
CA THR A 328 -10.70 -11.13 9.77
C THR A 328 -9.60 -12.13 10.12
N VAL A 329 -9.06 -12.08 11.34
CA VAL A 329 -8.05 -13.04 11.83
C VAL A 329 -8.61 -14.46 11.89
N ARG A 330 -9.84 -14.63 12.41
CA ARG A 330 -10.50 -15.95 12.46
C ARG A 330 -10.69 -16.52 11.05
N ASN A 331 -11.20 -15.71 10.13
CA ASN A 331 -11.42 -16.12 8.75
C ASN A 331 -10.09 -16.50 8.06
N ALA A 332 -9.03 -15.71 8.25
CA ALA A 332 -7.71 -16.01 7.69
C ALA A 332 -7.12 -17.30 8.25
N PHE A 333 -7.33 -17.56 9.55
CA PHE A 333 -6.90 -18.81 10.18
C PHE A 333 -7.62 -20.03 9.61
N VAL A 334 -8.95 -19.94 9.47
CA VAL A 334 -9.77 -21.01 8.86
C VAL A 334 -9.36 -21.26 7.41
N LEU A 335 -9.11 -20.19 6.62
CA LEU A 335 -8.64 -20.33 5.23
C LEU A 335 -7.32 -21.08 5.15
N LEU A 336 -6.39 -20.82 6.05
CA LEU A 336 -5.12 -21.54 6.12
C LEU A 336 -5.32 -23.02 6.47
N ASP A 337 -6.18 -23.34 7.45
CA ASP A 337 -6.46 -24.72 7.84
C ASP A 337 -7.15 -25.50 6.70
N VAL A 338 -8.09 -24.86 6.00
CA VAL A 338 -8.73 -25.44 4.81
C VAL A 338 -7.72 -25.68 3.70
N ALA A 339 -6.83 -24.73 3.42
CA ALA A 339 -5.81 -24.90 2.39
C ALA A 339 -4.87 -26.06 2.69
N ARG A 340 -4.43 -26.21 3.95
CA ARG A 340 -3.60 -27.33 4.40
C ARG A 340 -4.30 -28.68 4.30
N ALA A 341 -5.55 -28.75 4.76
CA ALA A 341 -6.35 -29.97 4.67
C ALA A 341 -6.58 -30.38 3.21
N SER A 342 -6.89 -29.42 2.35
CA SER A 342 -7.08 -29.61 0.90
C SER A 342 -5.77 -30.09 0.24
N GLY A 343 -4.60 -29.54 0.63
CA GLY A 343 -3.31 -29.96 0.15
C GLY A 343 -3.03 -31.44 0.42
N ALA A 344 -3.24 -31.87 1.67
CA ALA A 344 -3.06 -33.28 2.06
C ALA A 344 -4.04 -34.24 1.34
N ALA A 345 -5.25 -33.78 1.00
CA ALA A 345 -6.21 -34.56 0.23
C ALA A 345 -5.80 -34.65 -1.27
N THR A 346 -5.42 -33.54 -1.86
CA THR A 346 -5.01 -33.44 -3.27
C THR A 346 -3.74 -34.24 -3.56
N ASP A 347 -2.77 -34.28 -2.64
CA ASP A 347 -1.59 -35.15 -2.78
C ASP A 347 -1.93 -36.64 -2.89
N ARG A 348 -2.96 -37.09 -2.14
CA ARG A 348 -3.47 -38.48 -2.24
C ARG A 348 -4.21 -38.69 -3.56
N GLN A 349 -5.02 -37.70 -3.99
CA GLN A 349 -5.74 -37.75 -5.26
C GLN A 349 -4.79 -37.88 -6.45
N ILE A 350 -3.71 -37.06 -6.51
CA ILE A 350 -2.71 -37.15 -7.60
C ILE A 350 -2.07 -38.54 -7.64
N LYS A 351 -1.69 -39.10 -6.48
CA LYS A 351 -1.07 -40.42 -6.42
C LYS A 351 -2.02 -41.49 -6.95
N ALA A 352 -3.29 -41.46 -6.56
CA ALA A 352 -4.31 -42.40 -7.02
C ALA A 352 -4.62 -42.23 -8.50
N ALA A 353 -4.85 -41.01 -8.97
CA ALA A 353 -5.13 -40.71 -10.36
C ALA A 353 -3.98 -41.10 -11.31
N ASN A 354 -2.71 -40.90 -10.86
CA ASN A 354 -1.54 -41.29 -11.63
C ASN A 354 -1.40 -42.81 -11.76
N VAL A 355 -1.73 -43.57 -10.70
CA VAL A 355 -1.74 -45.06 -10.73
C VAL A 355 -2.87 -45.54 -11.67
N ALA A 356 -4.06 -44.96 -11.54
CA ALA A 356 -5.23 -45.29 -12.37
C ALA A 356 -4.96 -45.00 -13.87
N PHE A 357 -4.43 -43.80 -14.20
CA PHE A 357 -4.09 -43.45 -15.57
C PHE A 357 -3.07 -44.43 -16.20
N ARG A 358 -1.99 -44.76 -15.47
CA ARG A 358 -1.01 -45.72 -15.96
C ARG A 358 -1.60 -47.10 -16.16
N GLY A 359 -2.43 -47.57 -15.24
CA GLY A 359 -3.07 -48.88 -15.34
C GLY A 359 -4.02 -48.95 -16.54
N VAL A 360 -4.92 -47.96 -16.68
CA VAL A 360 -5.89 -47.87 -17.81
C VAL A 360 -5.15 -47.78 -19.15
N ARG A 361 -4.05 -47.04 -19.24
CA ARG A 361 -3.23 -46.93 -20.45
C ARG A 361 -2.57 -48.25 -20.82
N GLU A 362 -2.08 -49.00 -19.85
CA GLU A 362 -1.49 -50.34 -20.06
C GLU A 362 -2.54 -51.37 -20.47
N GLU A 363 -3.70 -51.40 -19.78
CA GLU A 363 -4.83 -52.25 -20.15
C GLU A 363 -5.35 -51.91 -21.58
N ALA A 364 -5.39 -50.63 -21.96
CA ALA A 364 -5.77 -50.20 -23.33
C ALA A 364 -4.76 -50.67 -24.39
N SER A 365 -3.46 -50.70 -24.05
CA SER A 365 -2.45 -51.20 -24.98
C SER A 365 -2.57 -52.73 -25.26
N LEU A 366 -3.21 -53.43 -24.33
CA LEU A 366 -3.54 -54.84 -24.43
C LEU A 366 -4.94 -55.12 -25.00
N GLY A 367 -5.68 -54.06 -25.41
CA GLY A 367 -7.04 -54.15 -25.94
C GLY A 367 -8.15 -54.39 -24.90
N ALA A 368 -7.82 -54.35 -23.59
CA ALA A 368 -8.79 -54.55 -22.49
C ALA A 368 -9.57 -53.30 -22.09
N ARG A 369 -9.21 -52.11 -22.61
CA ARG A 369 -9.86 -50.82 -22.35
C ARG A 369 -10.02 -50.03 -23.65
N THR A 370 -10.95 -49.09 -23.67
CA THR A 370 -11.20 -48.23 -24.83
C THR A 370 -10.31 -46.98 -24.80
N THR A 371 -10.15 -46.33 -25.97
CA THR A 371 -9.48 -45.02 -26.05
C THR A 371 -10.16 -43.98 -25.20
N LEU A 372 -11.50 -44.03 -25.05
CA LEU A 372 -12.27 -43.14 -24.20
C LEU A 372 -11.88 -43.28 -22.70
N ASP A 373 -11.66 -44.54 -22.24
CA ASP A 373 -11.24 -44.77 -20.84
C ASP A 373 -9.88 -44.12 -20.55
N VAL A 374 -8.94 -44.22 -21.51
CA VAL A 374 -7.61 -43.58 -21.38
C VAL A 374 -7.74 -42.06 -21.31
N LEU A 375 -8.54 -41.46 -22.21
CA LEU A 375 -8.77 -39.99 -22.24
C LEU A 375 -9.48 -39.50 -20.98
N ASN A 376 -10.37 -40.28 -20.40
CA ASN A 376 -11.04 -39.93 -19.16
C ASN A 376 -10.10 -40.02 -17.94
N ALA A 377 -9.29 -41.07 -17.85
CA ALA A 377 -8.29 -41.21 -16.78
C ALA A 377 -7.20 -40.13 -16.85
N GLU A 378 -6.84 -39.69 -18.08
CA GLU A 378 -5.95 -38.56 -18.29
C GLU A 378 -6.55 -37.24 -17.79
N GLN A 379 -7.83 -36.98 -18.11
CA GLN A 379 -8.54 -35.78 -17.65
C GLN A 379 -8.60 -35.72 -16.13
N GLU A 380 -8.89 -36.85 -15.47
CA GLU A 380 -8.89 -36.96 -14.00
C GLU A 380 -7.52 -36.61 -13.39
N LEU A 381 -6.43 -37.14 -13.99
CA LEU A 381 -5.08 -36.83 -13.57
C LEU A 381 -4.71 -35.34 -13.81
N LEU A 382 -5.13 -34.77 -14.95
CA LEU A 382 -4.94 -33.36 -15.27
C LEU A 382 -5.65 -32.46 -14.22
N ASP A 383 -6.90 -32.78 -13.89
CA ASP A 383 -7.69 -32.01 -12.91
C ASP A 383 -7.11 -32.15 -11.49
N ALA A 384 -6.61 -33.31 -11.13
CA ALA A 384 -5.92 -33.51 -9.86
C ALA A 384 -4.63 -32.69 -9.77
N ARG A 385 -3.84 -32.62 -10.85
CA ARG A 385 -2.62 -31.78 -10.91
C ARG A 385 -2.96 -30.29 -10.88
N ALA A 386 -3.98 -29.86 -11.61
CA ALA A 386 -4.45 -28.48 -11.62
C ALA A 386 -4.91 -28.05 -10.20
N SER A 387 -5.65 -28.92 -9.52
CA SER A 387 -6.06 -28.72 -8.12
C SER A 387 -4.86 -28.57 -7.18
N SER A 388 -3.83 -29.39 -7.33
CA SER A 388 -2.61 -29.32 -6.51
C SER A 388 -1.87 -28.00 -6.66
N ILE A 389 -1.72 -27.52 -7.91
CA ILE A 389 -1.11 -26.21 -8.17
C ILE A 389 -1.91 -25.14 -7.44
N SER A 390 -3.24 -25.13 -7.58
CA SER A 390 -4.11 -24.14 -6.94
C SER A 390 -3.96 -24.17 -5.42
N VAL A 391 -4.10 -25.34 -4.80
CA VAL A 391 -4.09 -25.49 -3.33
C VAL A 391 -2.72 -25.13 -2.73
N SER A 392 -1.62 -25.50 -3.39
CA SER A 392 -0.27 -25.13 -2.95
C SER A 392 -0.09 -23.59 -2.91
N ILE A 393 -0.62 -22.88 -3.89
CA ILE A 393 -0.54 -21.44 -3.97
C ILE A 393 -1.51 -20.79 -3.00
N ASP A 394 -2.72 -21.33 -2.83
CA ASP A 394 -3.72 -20.85 -1.89
C ASP A 394 -3.23 -20.96 -0.44
N GLU A 395 -2.48 -22.00 -0.08
CA GLU A 395 -1.84 -22.13 1.23
C GLU A 395 -0.86 -20.98 1.49
N GLN A 396 -0.02 -20.64 0.50
CA GLN A 396 0.91 -19.53 0.62
C GLN A 396 0.17 -18.19 0.78
N ILE A 397 -0.85 -17.94 -0.04
CA ILE A 397 -1.66 -16.72 0.05
C ILE A 397 -2.36 -16.64 1.41
N ALA A 398 -2.95 -17.74 1.88
CA ALA A 398 -3.64 -17.80 3.18
C ALA A 398 -2.67 -17.52 4.34
N ALA A 399 -1.44 -18.02 4.28
CA ALA A 399 -0.42 -17.75 5.28
C ALA A 399 -0.06 -16.26 5.37
N TYR A 400 0.17 -15.61 4.23
CA TYR A 400 0.44 -14.16 4.19
C TYR A 400 -0.79 -13.33 4.54
N THR A 401 -1.99 -13.79 4.20
CA THR A 401 -3.26 -13.17 4.62
C THR A 401 -3.41 -13.19 6.13
N LEU A 402 -3.04 -14.28 6.79
CA LEU A 402 -3.04 -14.36 8.26
C LEU A 402 -2.03 -13.37 8.87
N ILE A 403 -0.82 -13.25 8.31
CA ILE A 403 0.17 -12.27 8.78
C ILE A 403 -0.34 -10.83 8.60
N ALA A 404 -0.97 -10.54 7.46
CA ALA A 404 -1.57 -9.24 7.18
C ALA A 404 -2.72 -8.93 8.16
N SER A 405 -3.60 -9.90 8.43
CA SER A 405 -4.73 -9.73 9.36
C SER A 405 -4.28 -9.50 10.81
N MET A 406 -3.09 -9.96 11.18
CA MET A 406 -2.46 -9.65 12.47
C MET A 406 -1.75 -8.28 12.50
N GLY A 407 -1.68 -7.57 11.39
CA GLY A 407 -0.98 -6.29 11.31
C GLY A 407 0.55 -6.43 11.20
N GLN A 408 1.07 -7.60 10.86
CA GLN A 408 2.52 -7.87 10.84
C GLN A 408 3.14 -7.93 9.44
N LEU A 409 2.37 -7.71 8.37
CA LEU A 409 2.88 -7.72 7.00
C LEU A 409 3.59 -6.39 6.68
N THR A 410 4.76 -6.18 7.25
CA THR A 410 5.56 -4.96 7.06
C THR A 410 6.98 -5.28 6.58
N ALA A 411 7.65 -4.31 5.93
CA ALA A 411 9.03 -4.45 5.48
C ALA A 411 10.00 -4.78 6.63
N THR A 412 9.72 -4.24 7.82
CA THR A 412 10.50 -4.48 9.04
C THR A 412 10.29 -5.90 9.58
N SER A 413 9.03 -6.34 9.74
CA SER A 413 8.71 -7.68 10.25
C SER A 413 9.21 -8.78 9.32
N LEU A 414 9.09 -8.58 8.00
CA LEU A 414 9.59 -9.51 6.98
C LEU A 414 11.10 -9.38 6.73
N LYS A 415 11.79 -8.46 7.40
CA LYS A 415 13.23 -8.21 7.26
C LYS A 415 13.65 -8.06 5.79
N LEU A 416 12.92 -7.26 5.01
CA LEU A 416 13.14 -7.14 3.56
C LEU A 416 14.51 -6.51 3.20
N GLY A 417 15.18 -5.82 4.13
CA GLY A 417 16.46 -5.16 3.88
C GLY A 417 16.34 -3.93 2.98
N VAL A 418 15.18 -3.27 2.99
CA VAL A 418 14.94 -2.00 2.32
C VAL A 418 15.15 -0.83 3.27
N LYS A 419 15.51 0.34 2.74
CA LYS A 419 15.54 1.58 3.53
C LYS A 419 14.09 1.95 3.90
N THR A 420 13.75 1.77 5.16
CA THR A 420 12.44 2.15 5.68
C THR A 420 12.33 3.67 5.82
N TYR A 421 11.14 4.19 5.55
CA TYR A 421 10.85 5.61 5.78
C TYR A 421 10.73 5.89 7.28
N ASP A 422 11.54 6.86 7.78
CA ASP A 422 11.39 7.36 9.14
C ASP A 422 10.45 8.58 9.18
N PRO A 423 9.23 8.41 9.68
CA PRO A 423 8.26 9.50 9.74
C PRO A 423 8.61 10.57 10.77
N THR A 424 9.58 10.33 11.66
CA THR A 424 9.95 11.27 12.72
C THR A 424 10.94 12.32 12.21
N GLN A 425 11.71 11.99 11.20
CA GLN A 425 12.77 12.86 10.69
C GLN A 425 12.20 14.20 10.18
N TYR A 426 11.21 14.15 9.30
CA TYR A 426 10.57 15.35 8.76
C TYR A 426 9.83 16.13 9.84
N TYR A 427 9.02 15.46 10.65
CA TYR A 427 8.31 16.07 11.77
C TYR A 427 9.23 16.86 12.70
N ASN A 428 10.39 16.31 13.07
CA ASN A 428 11.35 16.98 13.97
C ASN A 428 11.91 18.27 13.38
N MET A 429 11.98 18.39 12.05
CA MET A 429 12.44 19.61 11.39
C MET A 429 11.36 20.70 11.36
N VAL A 430 10.09 20.32 11.25
CA VAL A 430 8.99 21.29 11.06
C VAL A 430 8.22 21.65 12.32
N LYS A 431 8.21 20.81 13.36
CA LYS A 431 7.36 20.95 14.57
C LYS A 431 7.47 22.29 15.30
N THR A 432 8.54 23.05 15.09
CA THR A 432 8.73 24.38 15.67
C THR A 432 8.20 25.51 14.80
N GLY A 433 7.62 25.20 13.62
CA GLY A 433 7.15 26.17 12.62
C GLY A 433 8.30 27.07 12.13
N PRO A 434 9.36 26.50 11.50
CA PRO A 434 10.47 27.28 11.00
C PRO A 434 10.02 28.18 9.83
N THR A 435 10.54 29.43 9.77
CA THR A 435 10.30 30.30 8.61
C THR A 435 11.20 29.91 7.44
N ALA A 436 10.78 30.17 6.20
CA ALA A 436 11.58 29.88 5.00
C ALA A 436 13.00 30.52 5.03
N LYS A 437 13.18 31.62 5.74
CA LYS A 437 14.45 32.35 5.88
C LYS A 437 15.31 31.86 7.06
N SER A 438 14.77 31.05 7.99
CA SER A 438 15.55 30.50 9.10
C SER A 438 16.55 29.45 8.61
N PRO A 439 17.62 29.15 9.37
CA PRO A 439 18.56 28.08 9.01
C PRO A 439 17.86 26.73 8.80
N GLU A 440 16.91 26.38 9.66
CA GLU A 440 16.13 25.15 9.61
C GLU A 440 15.22 25.15 8.38
N GLY A 441 14.53 26.29 8.08
CA GLY A 441 13.66 26.41 6.91
C GLY A 441 14.43 26.30 5.60
N ARG A 442 15.63 26.89 5.51
CA ARG A 442 16.49 26.73 4.33
C ARG A 442 16.98 25.29 4.13
N ALA A 443 17.29 24.58 5.21
CA ALA A 443 17.62 23.16 5.16
C ALA A 443 16.42 22.32 4.67
N LEU A 444 15.23 22.64 5.17
CA LEU A 444 13.98 22.00 4.77
C LEU A 444 13.67 22.17 3.28
N VAL A 445 13.81 23.40 2.74
CA VAL A 445 13.61 23.68 1.30
C VAL A 445 14.57 22.85 0.43
N ARG A 446 15.83 22.66 0.83
CA ARG A 446 16.78 21.80 0.10
C ARG A 446 16.32 20.34 0.09
N ILE A 447 15.95 19.80 1.26
CA ILE A 447 15.47 18.43 1.38
C ILE A 447 14.20 18.21 0.54
N LEU A 448 13.27 19.16 0.55
CA LEU A 448 12.04 19.07 -0.27
C LEU A 448 12.37 19.08 -1.77
N LYS A 449 13.34 19.88 -2.19
CA LYS A 449 13.82 19.90 -3.58
C LYS A 449 14.45 18.56 -3.99
N ASP A 450 15.28 17.98 -3.13
CA ASP A 450 15.89 16.67 -3.37
C ASP A 450 14.83 15.54 -3.42
N LEU A 451 13.76 15.64 -2.62
CA LEU A 451 12.66 14.68 -2.61
C LEU A 451 11.71 14.84 -3.82
N SER A 452 11.63 16.03 -4.41
CA SER A 452 10.78 16.28 -5.59
C SER A 452 11.43 15.89 -6.92
N GLY A 453 12.71 15.56 -6.92
CA GLY A 453 13.44 15.13 -8.12
C GLY A 453 13.74 16.26 -9.12
N ASN A 454 13.65 17.53 -8.70
CA ASN A 454 14.00 18.72 -9.49
C ASN A 454 15.23 19.42 -8.92
#